data_4a25f1ad85d00cd47f2c74d49b47fec5
#
_entry.id   4a25f1ad85d00cd47f2c74d49b47fec5
#
_cell.length_a   1.000
_cell.length_b   1.000
_cell.length_c   1.000
_cell.angle_alpha   90.00
_cell.angle_beta   90.00
_cell.angle_gamma   90.00
#
_symmetry.space_group_name_H-M   'P 1'
#
loop_
_entity.id
_entity.type
_entity.pdbx_description
1 polymer ?
#
loop_
_entity_poly.entity_id
_entity_poly.type
_entity_poly.pdbx_seq_one_letter_code
_entity_poly.pdbx_strand_id
1 'polypeptide(L)'
;SLFVSGQFDDVKAFQDGDTLVVSVIAKPIISEVNIKGNSVIPTEALKQNLDANGFKSGDVLNRAKLEEFAKTLREHYKSVGRYNAKVDPIVTTLPNNRAEITLQIDEDDTAKLRSVTFNGNEAISSSKLQEQMELQPDAWWKLWGNKFDGTQFDKDIQAIQDYYHNNGYAKAKVTKTDVQLNEEHTKADVTIDVSEGEKYNLTSARIVGNLGGMADELQPLLGELHLNDTFSRADVQNVESLIKDKLGER
;
A
#
# COMPACT_ATOMS: atom_id res chain seq x y z
N SER A 1 -36.27 -10.47 16.77
CA SER A 1 -36.37 -9.14 17.40
C SER A 1 -36.20 -8.07 16.32
N LEU A 2 -37.07 -7.04 16.35
CA LEU A 2 -37.07 -5.93 15.35
C LEU A 2 -35.71 -5.21 15.27
N PHE A 3 -34.99 -5.12 16.39
CA PHE A 3 -33.66 -4.52 16.47
C PHE A 3 -32.60 -5.31 15.66
N VAL A 4 -32.72 -6.62 15.61
CA VAL A 4 -31.78 -7.53 14.91
C VAL A 4 -31.93 -7.44 13.39
N SER A 5 -33.07 -6.95 12.88
CA SER A 5 -33.28 -6.77 11.44
C SER A 5 -32.37 -5.70 10.80
N GLY A 6 -31.77 -4.83 11.64
CA GLY A 6 -30.90 -3.74 11.18
C GLY A 6 -31.58 -2.60 10.43
N GLN A 7 -32.92 -2.64 10.29
CA GLN A 7 -33.73 -1.70 9.50
C GLN A 7 -34.19 -0.46 10.28
N PHE A 8 -33.98 -0.45 11.59
CA PHE A 8 -34.49 0.62 12.46
C PHE A 8 -33.34 1.34 13.16
N ASP A 9 -33.45 2.67 13.28
CA ASP A 9 -32.55 3.51 14.05
C ASP A 9 -32.92 3.52 15.53
N ASP A 10 -34.24 3.45 15.83
CA ASP A 10 -34.75 3.38 17.18
C ASP A 10 -35.98 2.48 17.26
N VAL A 11 -36.09 1.74 18.38
CA VAL A 11 -37.25 0.89 18.70
C VAL A 11 -37.56 1.09 20.17
N LYS A 12 -38.68 1.74 20.46
CA LYS A 12 -39.19 1.96 21.80
C LYS A 12 -40.46 1.16 22.02
N ALA A 13 -40.52 0.46 23.11
CA ALA A 13 -41.74 -0.21 23.59
C ALA A 13 -42.20 0.42 24.90
N PHE A 14 -43.45 0.86 24.94
CA PHE A 14 -44.09 1.39 26.15
C PHE A 14 -45.53 0.91 26.26
N GLN A 15 -46.04 0.90 27.48
CA GLN A 15 -47.39 0.50 27.77
C GLN A 15 -48.30 1.73 27.82
N ASP A 16 -49.43 1.66 27.13
CA ASP A 16 -50.49 2.66 27.15
C ASP A 16 -51.80 1.94 27.52
N GLY A 17 -52.18 2.05 28.80
CA GLY A 17 -53.26 1.25 29.37
C GLY A 17 -52.96 -0.25 29.29
N ASP A 18 -53.83 -1.01 28.64
CA ASP A 18 -53.67 -2.45 28.40
C ASP A 18 -52.99 -2.77 27.07
N THR A 19 -52.49 -1.76 26.36
CA THR A 19 -51.90 -1.92 25.05
C THR A 19 -50.39 -1.73 25.11
N LEU A 20 -49.64 -2.66 24.49
CA LEU A 20 -48.20 -2.49 24.24
C LEU A 20 -48.02 -1.73 22.94
N VAL A 21 -47.45 -0.52 23.02
CA VAL A 21 -47.13 0.30 21.86
C VAL A 21 -45.65 0.14 21.53
N VAL A 22 -45.35 -0.22 20.25
CA VAL A 22 -43.98 -0.29 19.76
C VAL A 22 -43.79 0.83 18.72
N SER A 23 -43.02 1.83 19.13
CA SER A 23 -42.61 2.93 18.23
C SER A 23 -41.30 2.58 17.56
N VAL A 24 -41.23 2.71 16.24
CA VAL A 24 -40.05 2.40 15.47
C VAL A 24 -39.68 3.61 14.56
N ILE A 25 -38.40 3.88 14.46
CA ILE A 25 -37.85 4.84 13.51
C ILE A 25 -37.07 4.04 12.46
N ALA A 26 -37.60 3.96 11.24
CA ALA A 26 -36.93 3.26 10.15
C ALA A 26 -35.68 4.05 9.69
N LYS A 27 -34.61 3.34 9.40
CA LYS A 27 -33.44 3.92 8.77
C LYS A 27 -33.79 4.45 7.36
N PRO A 28 -33.21 5.58 6.94
CA PRO A 28 -33.46 6.10 5.61
C PRO A 28 -32.89 5.19 4.53
N ILE A 29 -33.51 5.25 3.35
CA ILE A 29 -33.03 4.56 2.14
C ILE A 29 -32.13 5.52 1.37
N ILE A 30 -30.97 5.04 0.94
CA ILE A 30 -30.00 5.81 0.13
C ILE A 30 -30.61 6.10 -1.23
N SER A 31 -30.71 7.39 -1.58
CA SER A 31 -31.15 7.85 -2.90
C SER A 31 -30.00 7.91 -3.88
N GLU A 32 -28.90 8.51 -3.42
CA GLU A 32 -27.74 8.80 -4.24
C GLU A 32 -26.48 8.87 -3.38
N VAL A 33 -25.35 8.51 -3.98
CA VAL A 33 -24.01 8.64 -3.36
C VAL A 33 -23.14 9.46 -4.27
N ASN A 34 -22.68 10.60 -3.75
CA ASN A 34 -21.80 11.54 -4.42
C ASN A 34 -20.42 11.50 -3.78
N ILE A 35 -19.36 11.60 -4.60
CA ILE A 35 -17.96 11.66 -4.16
C ILE A 35 -17.37 12.94 -4.71
N LYS A 36 -16.70 13.71 -3.85
CA LYS A 36 -16.10 15.01 -4.22
C LYS A 36 -14.71 15.13 -3.62
N GLY A 37 -13.79 15.75 -4.39
CA GLY A 37 -12.46 16.14 -3.92
C GLY A 37 -11.39 15.04 -4.01
N ASN A 38 -11.74 13.85 -4.49
CA ASN A 38 -10.77 12.77 -4.74
C ASN A 38 -10.00 13.01 -6.05
N SER A 39 -8.73 12.69 -6.06
CA SER A 39 -7.81 12.78 -7.20
C SER A 39 -6.90 11.55 -7.26
N VAL A 40 -6.33 11.15 -6.11
CA VAL A 40 -5.42 10.00 -5.98
C VAL A 40 -6.13 8.68 -6.24
N ILE A 41 -7.33 8.53 -5.68
CA ILE A 41 -8.14 7.32 -5.90
C ILE A 41 -9.22 7.64 -6.93
N PRO A 42 -9.31 6.89 -8.05
CA PRO A 42 -10.34 7.11 -9.05
C PRO A 42 -11.75 7.01 -8.47
N THR A 43 -12.64 7.89 -8.89
CA THR A 43 -14.05 7.93 -8.43
C THR A 43 -14.75 6.59 -8.62
N GLU A 44 -14.51 5.91 -9.73
CA GLU A 44 -15.11 4.60 -10.02
C GLU A 44 -14.68 3.51 -9.05
N ALA A 45 -13.41 3.53 -8.62
CA ALA A 45 -12.90 2.60 -7.61
C ALA A 45 -13.55 2.85 -6.24
N LEU A 46 -13.71 4.12 -5.85
CA LEU A 46 -14.42 4.50 -4.62
C LEU A 46 -15.89 4.10 -4.67
N LYS A 47 -16.59 4.32 -5.81
CA LYS A 47 -17.99 3.89 -6.00
C LYS A 47 -18.14 2.37 -5.87
N GLN A 48 -17.29 1.59 -6.54
CA GLN A 48 -17.31 0.13 -6.43
C GLN A 48 -17.12 -0.34 -4.99
N ASN A 49 -16.21 0.30 -4.25
CA ASN A 49 -16.00 -0.02 -2.84
C ASN A 49 -17.20 0.36 -1.96
N LEU A 50 -17.84 1.51 -2.20
CA LEU A 50 -19.06 1.92 -1.50
C LEU A 50 -20.20 0.94 -1.78
N ASP A 51 -20.42 0.57 -3.03
CA ASP A 51 -21.44 -0.39 -3.45
C ASP A 51 -21.23 -1.77 -2.80
N ALA A 52 -19.98 -2.27 -2.78
CA ALA A 52 -19.62 -3.52 -2.12
C ALA A 52 -19.84 -3.49 -0.61
N ASN A 53 -19.78 -2.30 0.00
CA ASN A 53 -20.05 -2.08 1.42
C ASN A 53 -21.53 -1.79 1.75
N GLY A 54 -22.43 -1.83 0.78
CA GLY A 54 -23.87 -1.64 0.97
C GLY A 54 -24.28 -0.16 1.04
N PHE A 55 -23.63 0.69 0.24
CA PHE A 55 -23.95 2.11 0.12
C PHE A 55 -24.40 2.51 -1.30
N LYS A 56 -25.02 1.61 -2.03
CA LYS A 56 -25.63 1.95 -3.32
C LYS A 56 -27.04 2.50 -3.17
N SER A 57 -27.54 3.15 -4.21
CA SER A 57 -28.94 3.58 -4.27
C SER A 57 -29.89 2.42 -4.04
N GLY A 58 -30.85 2.60 -3.12
CA GLY A 58 -31.81 1.59 -2.70
C GLY A 58 -31.43 0.84 -1.42
N ASP A 59 -30.18 0.90 -0.98
CA ASP A 59 -29.75 0.27 0.27
C ASP A 59 -30.22 1.07 1.49
N VAL A 60 -30.34 0.38 2.63
CA VAL A 60 -30.68 1.00 3.92
C VAL A 60 -29.42 1.65 4.50
N LEU A 61 -29.48 2.94 4.81
CA LEU A 61 -28.34 3.68 5.36
C LEU A 61 -27.95 3.18 6.75
N ASN A 62 -26.71 2.75 6.89
CA ASN A 62 -26.07 2.47 8.18
C ASN A 62 -24.99 3.53 8.44
N ARG A 63 -25.30 4.53 9.29
CA ARG A 63 -24.39 5.65 9.59
C ARG A 63 -23.09 5.17 10.25
N ALA A 64 -23.15 4.20 11.17
CA ALA A 64 -21.97 3.69 11.85
C ALA A 64 -21.01 3.00 10.88
N LYS A 65 -21.55 2.21 9.95
CA LYS A 65 -20.76 1.55 8.90
C LYS A 65 -20.19 2.57 7.90
N LEU A 66 -20.90 3.66 7.61
CA LEU A 66 -20.42 4.74 6.76
C LEU A 66 -19.23 5.48 7.39
N GLU A 67 -19.30 5.75 8.70
CA GLU A 67 -18.18 6.35 9.44
C GLU A 67 -16.97 5.41 9.51
N GLU A 68 -17.20 4.11 9.70
CA GLU A 68 -16.12 3.11 9.64
C GLU A 68 -15.46 3.06 8.26
N PHE A 69 -16.25 3.10 7.20
CA PHE A 69 -15.75 3.20 5.82
C PHE A 69 -14.90 4.46 5.63
N ALA A 70 -15.37 5.62 6.07
CA ALA A 70 -14.62 6.87 5.99
C ALA A 70 -13.30 6.80 6.78
N LYS A 71 -13.32 6.16 7.96
CA LYS A 71 -12.09 5.92 8.74
C LYS A 71 -11.10 5.03 7.99
N THR A 72 -11.55 3.93 7.44
CA THR A 72 -10.70 3.02 6.65
C THR A 72 -10.10 3.72 5.45
N LEU A 73 -10.87 4.57 4.77
CA LEU A 73 -10.40 5.35 3.64
C LEU A 73 -9.35 6.39 4.06
N ARG A 74 -9.50 7.04 5.22
CA ARG A 74 -8.45 7.92 5.79
C ARG A 74 -7.15 7.18 6.05
N GLU A 75 -7.22 5.96 6.61
CA GLU A 75 -6.01 5.15 6.83
C GLU A 75 -5.36 4.74 5.49
N HIS A 76 -6.16 4.45 4.46
CA HIS A 76 -5.62 4.20 3.12
C HIS A 76 -4.92 5.43 2.54
N TYR A 77 -5.49 6.63 2.67
CA TYR A 77 -4.80 7.87 2.27
C TYR A 77 -3.47 8.08 2.99
N LYS A 78 -3.41 7.77 4.30
CA LYS A 78 -2.15 7.83 5.06
C LYS A 78 -1.11 6.85 4.51
N SER A 79 -1.51 5.63 4.14
CA SER A 79 -0.59 4.63 3.59
C SER A 79 0.07 5.06 2.27
N VAL A 80 -0.59 5.94 1.51
CA VAL A 80 -0.04 6.55 0.29
C VAL A 80 0.56 7.96 0.51
N GLY A 81 0.88 8.31 1.76
CA GLY A 81 1.58 9.54 2.11
C GLY A 81 0.69 10.78 2.31
N ARG A 82 -0.65 10.64 2.23
CA ARG A 82 -1.62 11.72 2.44
C ARG A 82 -2.03 11.78 3.92
N TYR A 83 -1.12 12.20 4.78
CA TYR A 83 -1.29 12.11 6.24
C TYR A 83 -2.37 13.02 6.82
N ASN A 84 -2.63 14.16 6.19
CA ASN A 84 -3.65 15.14 6.60
C ASN A 84 -4.97 14.97 5.83
N ALA A 85 -5.12 13.92 5.02
CA ALA A 85 -6.34 13.70 4.27
C ALA A 85 -7.57 13.59 5.18
N LYS A 86 -8.61 14.33 4.81
CA LYS A 86 -9.92 14.31 5.48
C LYS A 86 -10.92 13.60 4.59
N VAL A 87 -11.74 12.80 5.21
CA VAL A 87 -12.86 12.10 4.55
C VAL A 87 -14.08 12.27 5.45
N ASP A 88 -15.00 13.12 5.02
CA ASP A 88 -16.16 13.48 5.78
C ASP A 88 -17.43 12.99 5.07
N PRO A 89 -18.12 11.97 5.63
CA PRO A 89 -19.38 11.49 5.11
C PRO A 89 -20.52 12.43 5.54
N ILE A 90 -21.05 13.18 4.60
CA ILE A 90 -22.18 14.09 4.81
C ILE A 90 -23.46 13.37 4.39
N VAL A 91 -24.42 13.27 5.31
CA VAL A 91 -25.72 12.65 5.06
C VAL A 91 -26.79 13.75 5.06
N THR A 92 -27.41 13.96 3.91
CA THR A 92 -28.54 14.88 3.75
C THR A 92 -29.85 14.12 3.78
N THR A 93 -30.73 14.45 4.73
CA THR A 93 -32.06 13.84 4.81
C THR A 93 -32.99 14.44 3.76
N LEU A 94 -33.66 13.55 3.03
CA LEU A 94 -34.64 13.90 1.99
C LEU A 94 -36.05 13.49 2.40
N PRO A 95 -37.11 14.02 1.76
CA PRO A 95 -38.48 13.57 1.99
C PRO A 95 -38.65 12.06 1.80
N ASN A 96 -39.71 11.49 2.40
CA ASN A 96 -40.09 10.07 2.28
C ASN A 96 -39.02 9.11 2.84
N ASN A 97 -38.39 9.48 3.96
CA ASN A 97 -37.37 8.68 4.64
C ASN A 97 -36.20 8.24 3.73
N ARG A 98 -35.75 9.17 2.89
CA ARG A 98 -34.60 8.98 2.00
C ARG A 98 -33.40 9.81 2.47
N ALA A 99 -32.21 9.41 2.04
CA ALA A 99 -30.99 10.14 2.32
C ALA A 99 -30.08 10.18 1.08
N GLU A 100 -29.38 11.27 0.94
CA GLU A 100 -28.25 11.44 0.03
C GLU A 100 -26.96 11.38 0.83
N ILE A 101 -25.97 10.65 0.33
CA ILE A 101 -24.63 10.60 0.91
C ILE A 101 -23.71 11.42 0.01
N THR A 102 -22.98 12.36 0.59
CA THR A 102 -21.86 13.01 -0.07
C THR A 102 -20.58 12.68 0.70
N LEU A 103 -19.69 11.92 0.07
CA LEU A 103 -18.34 11.68 0.61
C LEU A 103 -17.44 12.85 0.20
N GLN A 104 -17.24 13.80 1.12
CA GLN A 104 -16.35 14.93 0.89
C GLN A 104 -14.93 14.54 1.26
N ILE A 105 -14.03 14.59 0.28
CA ILE A 105 -12.62 14.23 0.44
C ILE A 105 -11.78 15.50 0.26
N ASP A 106 -10.86 15.71 1.18
CA ASP A 106 -9.81 16.71 1.09
C ASP A 106 -8.49 15.94 1.22
N GLU A 107 -7.82 15.75 0.09
CA GLU A 107 -6.63 14.91 0.04
C GLU A 107 -5.39 15.56 0.63
N ASP A 108 -5.40 16.88 0.83
CA ASP A 108 -4.27 17.69 1.30
C ASP A 108 -2.94 17.41 0.57
N ASP A 109 -1.92 18.16 0.87
CA ASP A 109 -0.58 17.92 0.31
C ASP A 109 0.13 16.78 1.02
N THR A 110 0.92 16.01 0.26
CA THR A 110 1.82 15.00 0.83
C THR A 110 2.97 15.66 1.57
N ALA A 111 3.39 15.07 2.70
CA ALA A 111 4.61 15.49 3.37
C ALA A 111 5.82 15.40 2.41
N LYS A 112 6.74 16.36 2.51
CA LYS A 112 8.00 16.32 1.75
C LYS A 112 9.03 15.50 2.48
N LEU A 113 9.79 14.68 1.77
CA LEU A 113 10.91 13.94 2.35
C LEU A 113 12.04 14.92 2.72
N ARG A 114 12.31 15.07 4.03
CA ARG A 114 13.33 15.96 4.56
C ARG A 114 14.69 15.27 4.67
N SER A 115 14.70 14.03 5.18
CA SER A 115 15.94 13.27 5.38
C SER A 115 15.71 11.77 5.25
N VAL A 116 16.77 11.07 4.86
CA VAL A 116 16.87 9.60 4.91
C VAL A 116 18.10 9.25 5.70
N THR A 117 17.95 8.43 6.73
CA THR A 117 19.03 7.93 7.58
C THR A 117 19.10 6.41 7.47
N PHE A 118 20.30 5.88 7.28
CA PHE A 118 20.55 4.45 7.27
C PHE A 118 21.32 4.06 8.53
N ASN A 119 20.94 2.94 9.15
CA ASN A 119 21.63 2.33 10.26
C ASN A 119 22.04 0.89 9.91
N GLY A 120 23.22 0.46 10.38
CA GLY A 120 23.71 -0.91 10.16
C GLY A 120 24.33 -1.16 8.79
N ASN A 121 24.49 -0.12 7.97
CA ASN A 121 25.12 -0.15 6.65
C ASN A 121 26.62 0.13 6.74
N GLU A 122 27.41 -0.82 7.23
CA GLU A 122 28.85 -0.66 7.44
C GLU A 122 29.66 -0.87 6.14
N ALA A 123 29.25 -1.81 5.31
CA ALA A 123 29.95 -2.19 4.08
C ALA A 123 29.58 -1.31 2.87
N ILE A 124 28.32 -0.86 2.80
CA ILE A 124 27.82 0.00 1.71
C ILE A 124 27.46 1.36 2.30
N SER A 125 28.04 2.43 1.74
CA SER A 125 27.79 3.78 2.23
C SER A 125 26.34 4.23 2.05
N SER A 126 25.84 5.06 2.96
CA SER A 126 24.49 5.64 2.90
C SER A 126 24.23 6.37 1.59
N SER A 127 25.25 7.06 1.02
CA SER A 127 25.09 7.73 -0.28
C SER A 127 24.81 6.76 -1.42
N LYS A 128 25.48 5.60 -1.46
CA LYS A 128 25.23 4.57 -2.48
C LYS A 128 23.86 3.93 -2.32
N LEU A 129 23.39 3.72 -1.10
CA LEU A 129 22.04 3.22 -0.84
C LEU A 129 20.98 4.24 -1.24
N GLN A 130 21.22 5.52 -0.94
CA GLN A 130 20.31 6.59 -1.31
C GLN A 130 20.23 6.79 -2.83
N GLU A 131 21.31 6.54 -3.58
CA GLU A 131 21.32 6.54 -5.05
C GLU A 131 20.39 5.48 -5.66
N GLN A 132 20.06 4.41 -4.91
CA GLN A 132 19.13 3.38 -5.36
C GLN A 132 17.66 3.78 -5.16
N MET A 133 17.38 4.83 -4.40
CA MET A 133 16.04 5.31 -4.13
C MET A 133 15.60 6.30 -5.20
N GLU A 134 14.34 6.22 -5.59
CA GLU A 134 13.69 7.25 -6.43
C GLU A 134 13.27 8.45 -5.57
N LEU A 135 12.80 8.16 -4.34
CA LEU A 135 12.53 9.20 -3.35
C LEU A 135 13.84 9.82 -2.85
N GLN A 136 14.01 11.11 -3.08
CA GLN A 136 15.18 11.86 -2.64
C GLN A 136 14.77 12.99 -1.70
N PRO A 137 15.56 13.30 -0.66
CA PRO A 137 15.32 14.48 0.17
C PRO A 137 15.28 15.76 -0.67
N ASP A 138 14.56 16.76 -0.15
CA ASP A 138 14.51 18.09 -0.76
C ASP A 138 15.93 18.66 -0.94
N ALA A 139 16.30 18.97 -2.18
CA ALA A 139 17.51 19.68 -2.48
C ALA A 139 17.15 21.09 -3.00
N TRP A 140 17.85 22.13 -2.53
CA TRP A 140 17.56 23.53 -2.83
C TRP A 140 17.55 23.90 -4.33
N TRP A 141 18.15 23.04 -5.18
CA TRP A 141 18.16 23.20 -6.65
C TRP A 141 17.04 22.44 -7.37
N LYS A 142 16.25 21.59 -6.66
CA LYS A 142 15.08 20.93 -7.24
C LYS A 142 13.85 21.79 -6.94
N LEU A 143 13.34 22.46 -7.97
CA LEU A 143 12.12 23.29 -7.93
C LEU A 143 10.86 22.50 -7.56
N TRP A 144 10.90 21.19 -7.65
CA TRP A 144 9.82 20.25 -7.33
C TRP A 144 10.29 19.35 -6.19
N GLY A 145 9.98 19.72 -4.96
CA GLY A 145 10.28 18.90 -3.78
C GLY A 145 9.65 17.54 -3.89
N ASN A 146 10.39 16.49 -3.52
CA ASN A 146 9.90 15.13 -3.57
C ASN A 146 8.84 14.94 -2.48
N LYS A 147 7.59 14.76 -2.88
CA LYS A 147 6.50 14.36 -2.00
C LYS A 147 6.78 12.93 -1.52
N PHE A 148 6.59 12.68 -0.24
CA PHE A 148 6.71 11.33 0.30
C PHE A 148 5.54 10.48 -0.23
N ASP A 149 5.86 9.40 -0.92
CA ASP A 149 4.92 8.41 -1.43
C ASP A 149 5.26 7.05 -0.81
N GLY A 150 4.35 6.50 0.00
CA GLY A 150 4.57 5.23 0.67
C GLY A 150 4.70 4.05 -0.30
N THR A 151 3.98 4.08 -1.43
CA THR A 151 4.09 3.03 -2.45
C THR A 151 5.44 3.07 -3.15
N GLN A 152 5.96 4.28 -3.44
CA GLN A 152 7.29 4.42 -4.00
C GLN A 152 8.36 4.06 -2.96
N PHE A 153 8.13 4.41 -1.69
CA PHE A 153 9.04 4.04 -0.61
C PHE A 153 9.21 2.51 -0.48
N ASP A 154 8.14 1.74 -0.59
CA ASP A 154 8.22 0.26 -0.59
C ASP A 154 9.06 -0.28 -1.75
N LYS A 155 8.97 0.33 -2.93
CA LYS A 155 9.84 -0.02 -4.08
C LYS A 155 11.29 0.36 -3.83
N ASP A 156 11.54 1.50 -3.21
CA ASP A 156 12.88 1.95 -2.86
C ASP A 156 13.54 0.99 -1.84
N ILE A 157 12.77 0.52 -0.85
CA ILE A 157 13.24 -0.51 0.09
C ILE A 157 13.63 -1.80 -0.65
N GLN A 158 12.83 -2.22 -1.63
CA GLN A 158 13.15 -3.38 -2.45
C GLN A 158 14.42 -3.14 -3.29
N ALA A 159 14.56 -1.97 -3.91
CA ALA A 159 15.74 -1.59 -4.69
C ALA A 159 17.04 -1.60 -3.83
N ILE A 160 16.96 -1.13 -2.59
CA ILE A 160 18.07 -1.20 -1.63
C ILE A 160 18.45 -2.66 -1.35
N GLN A 161 17.48 -3.53 -1.08
CA GLN A 161 17.74 -4.96 -0.84
C GLN A 161 18.34 -5.64 -2.07
N ASP A 162 17.81 -5.37 -3.26
CA ASP A 162 18.32 -5.91 -4.52
C ASP A 162 19.75 -5.42 -4.80
N TYR A 163 20.06 -4.17 -4.47
CA TYR A 163 21.42 -3.65 -4.57
C TYR A 163 22.39 -4.43 -3.68
N TYR A 164 22.03 -4.68 -2.42
CA TYR A 164 22.83 -5.53 -1.54
C TYR A 164 23.03 -6.94 -2.10
N HIS A 165 21.96 -7.58 -2.56
CA HIS A 165 22.00 -8.93 -3.11
C HIS A 165 22.85 -9.02 -4.38
N ASN A 166 22.91 -7.94 -5.17
CA ASN A 166 23.72 -7.89 -6.39
C ASN A 166 25.19 -7.52 -6.11
N ASN A 167 25.51 -7.09 -4.89
CA ASN A 167 26.86 -6.75 -4.46
C ASN A 167 27.46 -7.79 -3.48
N GLY A 168 26.91 -9.00 -3.48
CA GLY A 168 27.45 -10.13 -2.71
C GLY A 168 26.79 -10.35 -1.35
N TYR A 169 25.94 -9.48 -0.89
CA TYR A 169 25.31 -9.58 0.43
C TYR A 169 23.99 -10.36 0.34
N ALA A 170 24.07 -11.65 -0.02
CA ALA A 170 22.92 -12.49 -0.30
C ALA A 170 21.90 -12.63 0.86
N LYS A 171 22.32 -12.35 2.09
CA LYS A 171 21.49 -12.40 3.30
C LYS A 171 21.10 -11.02 3.82
N ALA A 172 21.45 -9.96 3.11
CA ALA A 172 21.08 -8.61 3.50
C ALA A 172 19.56 -8.43 3.52
N LYS A 173 19.09 -7.69 4.50
CA LYS A 173 17.67 -7.35 4.64
C LYS A 173 17.50 -6.01 5.32
N VAL A 174 16.46 -5.29 4.95
CA VAL A 174 15.94 -4.19 5.75
C VAL A 174 15.16 -4.78 6.91
N THR A 175 15.57 -4.46 8.13
CA THR A 175 15.00 -5.05 9.35
C THR A 175 13.89 -4.19 9.93
N LYS A 176 13.96 -2.87 9.72
CA LYS A 176 12.99 -1.91 10.19
C LYS A 176 13.00 -0.68 9.30
N THR A 177 11.84 -0.08 9.13
CA THR A 177 11.67 1.27 8.58
C THR A 177 10.86 2.10 9.57
N ASP A 178 11.21 3.37 9.72
CA ASP A 178 10.51 4.32 10.57
C ASP A 178 10.31 5.63 9.82
N VAL A 179 9.10 6.17 9.83
CA VAL A 179 8.74 7.43 9.18
C VAL A 179 8.21 8.37 10.25
N GLN A 180 8.97 9.41 10.54
CA GLN A 180 8.59 10.44 11.52
C GLN A 180 8.16 11.71 10.81
N LEU A 181 6.99 12.21 11.14
CA LEU A 181 6.47 13.47 10.63
C LEU A 181 6.75 14.60 11.62
N ASN A 182 7.00 15.81 11.10
CA ASN A 182 6.98 17.00 11.93
C ASN A 182 5.56 17.27 12.47
N GLU A 183 5.42 18.18 13.44
CA GLU A 183 4.14 18.50 14.10
C GLU A 183 3.06 18.93 13.10
N GLU A 184 3.43 19.61 12.01
CA GLU A 184 2.54 20.11 10.97
C GLU A 184 2.22 19.06 9.88
N HIS A 185 2.81 17.86 9.95
CA HIS A 185 2.73 16.77 8.95
C HIS A 185 3.12 17.19 7.52
N THR A 186 3.98 18.21 7.39
CA THR A 186 4.44 18.75 6.10
C THR A 186 5.79 18.19 5.66
N LYS A 187 6.54 17.57 6.60
CA LYS A 187 7.87 16.99 6.37
C LYS A 187 7.98 15.61 7.00
N ALA A 188 8.65 14.70 6.30
CA ALA A 188 8.93 13.34 6.75
C ALA A 188 10.44 13.11 6.87
N ASP A 189 10.87 12.53 7.98
CA ASP A 189 12.20 11.95 8.18
C ASP A 189 12.08 10.44 8.17
N VAL A 190 12.90 9.79 7.39
CA VAL A 190 12.88 8.34 7.23
C VAL A 190 14.14 7.73 7.82
N THR A 191 13.99 6.67 8.60
CA THR A 191 15.09 5.85 9.11
C THR A 191 14.93 4.43 8.59
N ILE A 192 16.00 3.87 8.04
CA ILE A 192 16.06 2.53 7.45
C ILE A 192 17.15 1.74 8.17
N ASP A 193 16.77 0.72 8.92
CA ASP A 193 17.70 -0.18 9.60
C ASP A 193 17.98 -1.39 8.71
N VAL A 194 19.27 -1.64 8.45
CA VAL A 194 19.74 -2.70 7.57
C VAL A 194 20.58 -3.69 8.37
N SER A 195 20.46 -4.98 8.02
CA SER A 195 21.40 -6.03 8.42
C SER A 195 22.05 -6.58 7.16
N GLU A 196 23.33 -6.28 6.95
CA GLU A 196 24.04 -6.60 5.70
C GLU A 196 24.41 -8.08 5.61
N GLY A 197 24.81 -8.70 6.73
CA GLY A 197 25.36 -10.04 6.75
C GLY A 197 26.77 -10.12 6.14
N GLU A 198 27.20 -11.33 5.79
CA GLU A 198 28.49 -11.59 5.16
C GLU A 198 28.43 -11.42 3.64
N LYS A 199 29.57 -11.03 3.05
CA LYS A 199 29.73 -10.96 1.60
C LYS A 199 30.09 -12.34 1.05
N TYR A 200 29.40 -12.77 -0.01
CA TYR A 200 29.56 -14.05 -0.67
C TYR A 200 30.16 -13.89 -2.07
N ASN A 201 30.97 -14.85 -2.46
CA ASN A 201 31.41 -15.07 -3.84
C ASN A 201 30.75 -16.33 -4.42
N LEU A 202 30.47 -16.33 -5.72
CA LEU A 202 29.95 -17.48 -6.42
C LEU A 202 31.08 -18.42 -6.80
N THR A 203 31.22 -19.56 -6.12
CA THR A 203 32.32 -20.51 -6.35
C THR A 203 31.98 -21.63 -7.32
N SER A 204 30.71 -22.01 -7.43
CA SER A 204 30.26 -23.05 -8.36
C SER A 204 28.78 -22.89 -8.71
N ALA A 205 28.40 -23.34 -9.90
CA ALA A 205 27.02 -23.45 -10.34
C ALA A 205 26.81 -24.78 -11.07
N ARG A 206 25.63 -25.38 -10.93
CA ARG A 206 25.27 -26.62 -11.63
C ARG A 206 23.77 -26.69 -11.88
N ILE A 207 23.38 -27.25 -13.00
CA ILE A 207 21.99 -27.56 -13.30
C ILE A 207 21.73 -29.02 -12.85
N VAL A 208 20.66 -29.24 -12.11
CA VAL A 208 20.25 -30.57 -11.62
C VAL A 208 18.79 -30.81 -11.97
N GLY A 209 18.43 -32.05 -12.27
CA GLY A 209 17.06 -32.44 -12.56
C GLY A 209 16.95 -33.24 -13.86
N ASN A 210 15.71 -33.47 -14.30
CA ASN A 210 15.45 -34.06 -15.62
C ASN A 210 15.49 -32.95 -16.68
N LEU A 211 16.58 -32.92 -17.45
CA LEU A 211 16.84 -31.91 -18.46
C LEU A 211 16.27 -32.25 -19.84
N GLY A 212 15.48 -33.32 -19.95
CA GLY A 212 14.85 -33.72 -21.23
C GLY A 212 15.84 -33.97 -22.39
N GLY A 213 17.10 -34.32 -22.08
CA GLY A 213 18.17 -34.52 -23.08
C GLY A 213 18.86 -33.23 -23.51
N MET A 214 18.55 -32.06 -22.90
CA MET A 214 19.09 -30.73 -23.27
C MET A 214 20.35 -30.34 -22.47
N ALA A 215 21.01 -31.27 -21.78
CA ALA A 215 22.16 -30.97 -20.94
C ALA A 215 23.26 -30.17 -21.68
N ASP A 216 23.58 -30.59 -22.93
CA ASP A 216 24.61 -29.98 -23.76
C ASP A 216 24.25 -28.56 -24.22
N GLU A 217 22.95 -28.24 -24.31
CA GLU A 217 22.45 -26.90 -24.68
C GLU A 217 22.32 -25.96 -23.47
N LEU A 218 22.03 -26.52 -22.29
CA LEU A 218 21.81 -25.76 -21.06
C LEU A 218 23.12 -25.48 -20.29
N GLN A 219 24.07 -26.43 -20.30
CA GLN A 219 25.34 -26.28 -19.59
C GLN A 219 26.13 -25.02 -19.96
N PRO A 220 26.22 -24.61 -21.25
CA PRO A 220 26.92 -23.38 -21.64
C PRO A 220 26.32 -22.12 -21.03
N LEU A 221 25.01 -22.08 -20.72
CA LEU A 221 24.36 -20.92 -20.12
C LEU A 221 24.91 -20.59 -18.73
N LEU A 222 25.47 -21.57 -18.01
CA LEU A 222 26.18 -21.33 -16.76
C LEU A 222 27.46 -20.52 -16.94
N GLY A 223 27.99 -20.44 -18.16
CA GLY A 223 29.15 -19.62 -18.48
C GLY A 223 28.90 -18.10 -18.35
N GLU A 224 27.63 -17.67 -18.37
CA GLU A 224 27.25 -16.28 -18.08
C GLU A 224 27.45 -15.92 -16.58
N LEU A 225 27.59 -16.93 -15.71
CA LEU A 225 27.91 -16.72 -14.30
C LEU A 225 29.42 -16.61 -14.12
N HIS A 226 29.87 -15.51 -13.57
CA HIS A 226 31.28 -15.25 -13.29
C HIS A 226 31.71 -15.98 -12.01
N LEU A 227 32.23 -17.23 -12.15
CA LEU A 227 32.69 -18.02 -11.02
C LEU A 227 33.93 -17.37 -10.35
N ASN A 228 33.99 -17.48 -9.03
CA ASN A 228 34.98 -16.86 -8.13
C ASN A 228 34.88 -15.34 -8.04
N ASP A 229 33.86 -14.73 -8.60
CA ASP A 229 33.55 -13.32 -8.45
C ASP A 229 32.46 -13.09 -7.38
N THR A 230 32.20 -11.82 -7.07
CA THR A 230 31.15 -11.43 -6.14
C THR A 230 29.79 -12.00 -6.58
N PHE A 231 29.08 -12.63 -5.65
CA PHE A 231 27.73 -13.12 -5.89
C PHE A 231 26.81 -11.97 -6.34
N SER A 232 26.05 -12.19 -7.41
CA SER A 232 24.99 -11.31 -7.90
C SER A 232 23.72 -12.11 -8.08
N ARG A 233 22.66 -11.70 -7.38
CA ARG A 233 21.35 -12.33 -7.51
C ARG A 233 20.74 -12.10 -8.90
N ALA A 234 20.96 -10.92 -9.46
CA ALA A 234 20.47 -10.59 -10.80
C ALA A 234 21.07 -11.51 -11.86
N ASP A 235 22.38 -11.82 -11.78
CA ASP A 235 23.04 -12.71 -12.73
C ASP A 235 22.48 -14.13 -12.64
N VAL A 236 22.28 -14.64 -11.43
CA VAL A 236 21.66 -15.95 -11.20
C VAL A 236 20.23 -15.99 -11.76
N GLN A 237 19.40 -14.97 -11.49
CA GLN A 237 18.05 -14.89 -12.02
C GLN A 237 18.00 -14.78 -13.54
N ASN A 238 18.95 -14.06 -14.15
CA ASN A 238 19.07 -13.97 -15.60
C ASN A 238 19.35 -15.35 -16.21
N VAL A 239 20.33 -16.10 -15.68
CA VAL A 239 20.65 -17.45 -16.14
C VAL A 239 19.48 -18.42 -15.91
N GLU A 240 18.78 -18.33 -14.77
CA GLU A 240 17.57 -19.11 -14.54
C GLU A 240 16.48 -18.83 -15.58
N SER A 241 16.30 -17.56 -15.97
CA SER A 241 15.35 -17.17 -17.02
C SER A 241 15.74 -17.77 -18.38
N LEU A 242 17.00 -17.63 -18.76
CA LEU A 242 17.51 -18.20 -20.02
C LEU A 242 17.32 -19.74 -20.08
N ILE A 243 17.53 -20.41 -18.96
CA ILE A 243 17.29 -21.87 -18.85
C ILE A 243 15.81 -22.20 -19.00
N LYS A 244 14.92 -21.43 -18.33
CA LYS A 244 13.47 -21.63 -18.43
C LYS A 244 12.94 -21.39 -19.83
N ASP A 245 13.40 -20.33 -20.47
CA ASP A 245 13.03 -19.98 -21.85
C ASP A 245 13.43 -21.09 -22.80
N LYS A 246 14.68 -21.58 -22.68
CA LYS A 246 15.20 -22.66 -23.51
C LYS A 246 14.44 -23.99 -23.31
N LEU A 247 14.02 -24.28 -22.08
CA LEU A 247 13.19 -25.45 -21.79
C LEU A 247 11.74 -25.28 -22.26
N GLY A 248 11.23 -24.05 -22.33
CA GLY A 248 9.86 -23.74 -22.76
C GLY A 248 9.69 -23.64 -24.29
N GLU A 249 10.78 -23.61 -25.07
CA GLU A 249 10.75 -23.63 -26.54
C GLU A 249 10.35 -25.00 -27.14
N ARG A 250 10.08 -26.01 -26.31
CA ARG A 250 9.57 -27.33 -26.66
C ARG A 250 8.16 -27.52 -26.14
#